data_408c85f4fac21a5e90bfd03651785385
#
_entry.id   408c85f4fac21a5e90bfd03651785385
#
_cell.length_a   1.000
_cell.length_b   1.000
_cell.length_c   1.000
_cell.angle_alpha   90.00
_cell.angle_beta   90.00
_cell.angle_gamma   90.00
#
_symmetry.space_group_name_H-M   'P 1'
#
loop_
_entity.id
_entity.type
_entity.pdbx_description
1 polymer ?
#
loop_
_entity_poly.entity_id
_entity_poly.type
_entity_poly.pdbx_seq_one_letter_code
_entity_poly.pdbx_strand_id
1 'polypeptide(L)'
;MESETELKSLAEDIFRYYGLGCRSVSKLFVHKDYDFDMFFKAVYDWHFIMKSAKYANNYDYNKAVYLMSEYDLIENGFLMLKEDTNYASPIATLFYEFYEDLESLKLRIKADASQIQCLVSKNFSENEVTFGATQLPKLSDYADGIDTVDFLLKI
;
A
#
# COMPACT_ATOMS: atom_id res chain seq x y z
N MET A 1 9.04 5.57 -13.95
CA MET A 1 7.56 5.59 -13.98
C MET A 1 7.13 4.16 -14.19
N GLU A 2 6.19 3.67 -13.42
CA GLU A 2 5.68 2.31 -13.48
C GLU A 2 4.87 2.11 -14.77
N SER A 3 4.95 0.93 -15.34
CA SER A 3 4.13 0.54 -16.49
C SER A 3 2.71 0.20 -16.04
N GLU A 4 1.75 0.23 -16.97
CA GLU A 4 0.37 -0.18 -16.71
C GLU A 4 0.30 -1.61 -16.14
N THR A 5 1.16 -2.51 -16.63
CA THR A 5 1.23 -3.89 -16.15
C THR A 5 1.70 -3.97 -14.69
N GLU A 6 2.67 -3.17 -14.30
CA GLU A 6 3.15 -3.09 -12.91
C GLU A 6 2.07 -2.52 -11.99
N LEU A 7 1.34 -1.49 -12.42
CA LEU A 7 0.21 -0.94 -11.66
C LEU A 7 -0.96 -1.93 -11.53
N LYS A 8 -1.24 -2.73 -12.56
CA LYS A 8 -2.22 -3.83 -12.46
C LYS A 8 -1.77 -4.90 -11.47
N SER A 9 -0.48 -5.20 -11.43
CA SER A 9 0.07 -6.13 -10.43
C SER A 9 0.01 -5.54 -9.01
N LEU A 10 0.26 -4.23 -8.85
CA LEU A 10 0.11 -3.53 -7.58
C LEU A 10 -1.31 -3.64 -7.01
N ALA A 11 -2.33 -3.73 -7.86
CA ALA A 11 -3.71 -3.90 -7.42
C ALA A 11 -3.90 -5.20 -6.60
N GLU A 12 -3.16 -6.28 -6.92
CA GLU A 12 -3.14 -7.51 -6.11
C GLU A 12 -2.59 -7.22 -4.71
N ASP A 13 -1.53 -6.42 -4.60
CA ASP A 13 -0.90 -6.08 -3.33
C ASP A 13 -1.79 -5.18 -2.45
N ILE A 14 -2.68 -4.41 -3.07
CA ILE A 14 -3.60 -3.50 -2.39
C ILE A 14 -4.87 -4.24 -1.95
N PHE A 15 -5.52 -4.97 -2.87
CA PHE A 15 -6.91 -5.41 -2.69
C PHE A 15 -7.05 -6.87 -2.25
N ARG A 16 -6.03 -7.70 -2.46
CA ARG A 16 -6.10 -9.10 -2.02
C ARG A 16 -6.34 -9.15 -0.51
N TYR A 17 -7.22 -10.04 -0.09
CA TYR A 17 -7.72 -10.11 1.29
C TYR A 17 -8.35 -8.80 1.78
N TYR A 18 -8.93 -8.01 0.87
CA TYR A 18 -9.59 -6.72 1.17
C TYR A 18 -8.65 -5.66 1.77
N GLY A 19 -7.36 -5.75 1.50
CA GLY A 19 -6.36 -4.86 2.09
C GLY A 19 -6.09 -5.13 3.58
N LEU A 20 -6.50 -6.26 4.11
CA LEU A 20 -6.36 -6.62 5.54
C LEU A 20 -5.09 -7.44 5.85
N GLY A 21 -4.33 -7.83 4.84
CA GLY A 21 -3.08 -8.55 5.04
C GLY A 21 -2.01 -7.63 5.65
N CYS A 22 -1.17 -8.15 6.55
CA CYS A 22 -0.04 -7.39 7.12
C CYS A 22 0.98 -6.93 6.06
N ARG A 23 0.96 -7.51 4.88
CA ARG A 23 1.79 -7.13 3.73
C ARG A 23 0.99 -6.39 2.65
N SER A 24 -0.28 -6.03 2.90
CA SER A 24 -1.07 -5.22 1.97
C SER A 24 -0.50 -3.81 1.88
N VAL A 25 -0.42 -3.29 0.66
CA VAL A 25 0.05 -1.92 0.45
C VAL A 25 -0.97 -0.94 1.04
N SER A 26 -0.51 -0.09 1.93
CA SER A 26 -1.31 0.92 2.63
C SER A 26 -0.84 2.36 2.37
N LYS A 27 0.36 2.52 1.79
CA LYS A 27 0.94 3.82 1.47
C LYS A 27 1.66 3.81 0.14
N LEU A 28 1.53 4.93 -0.59
CA LEU A 28 2.25 5.22 -1.82
C LEU A 28 3.19 6.41 -1.62
N PHE A 29 4.41 6.29 -2.12
CA PHE A 29 5.29 7.43 -2.35
C PHE A 29 5.32 7.71 -3.84
N VAL A 30 4.91 8.90 -4.23
CA VAL A 30 4.76 9.30 -5.63
C VAL A 30 5.53 10.58 -5.93
N HIS A 31 6.00 10.74 -7.16
CA HIS A 31 6.61 11.98 -7.58
C HIS A 31 5.55 13.11 -7.65
N LYS A 32 5.97 14.37 -7.44
CA LYS A 32 5.08 15.54 -7.36
C LYS A 32 4.10 15.68 -8.53
N ASP A 33 4.50 15.26 -9.72
CA ASP A 33 3.67 15.36 -10.93
C ASP A 33 3.01 14.02 -11.31
N TYR A 34 2.78 13.12 -10.34
CA TYR A 34 2.22 11.81 -10.59
C TYR A 34 0.75 11.88 -11.04
N ASP A 35 0.44 11.19 -12.14
CA ASP A 35 -0.93 11.09 -12.69
C ASP A 35 -1.69 9.93 -12.02
N PHE A 36 -2.53 10.26 -11.05
CA PHE A 36 -3.39 9.29 -10.38
C PHE A 36 -4.48 8.69 -11.28
N ASP A 37 -4.84 9.33 -12.40
CA ASP A 37 -5.80 8.77 -13.36
C ASP A 37 -5.27 7.49 -13.99
N MET A 38 -3.97 7.44 -14.28
CA MET A 38 -3.31 6.24 -14.79
C MET A 38 -3.35 5.10 -13.76
N PHE A 39 -3.09 5.43 -12.49
CA PHE A 39 -3.20 4.47 -11.40
C PHE A 39 -4.63 3.93 -11.25
N PHE A 40 -5.63 4.80 -11.20
CA PHE A 40 -7.03 4.39 -11.08
C PHE A 40 -7.53 3.54 -12.24
N LYS A 41 -7.11 3.85 -13.47
CA LYS A 41 -7.41 2.99 -14.64
C LYS A 41 -6.82 1.59 -14.49
N ALA A 42 -5.57 1.49 -14.05
CA ALA A 42 -4.89 0.21 -13.90
C ALA A 42 -5.51 -0.69 -12.82
N VAL A 43 -6.01 -0.09 -11.72
CA VAL A 43 -6.63 -0.87 -10.62
C VAL A 43 -8.13 -1.11 -10.82
N TYR A 44 -8.74 -0.58 -11.88
CA TYR A 44 -10.20 -0.59 -12.06
C TYR A 44 -10.81 -2.00 -12.12
N ASP A 45 -10.08 -3.00 -12.59
CA ASP A 45 -10.55 -4.38 -12.63
C ASP A 45 -10.96 -4.92 -11.24
N TRP A 46 -10.49 -4.29 -10.17
CA TRP A 46 -10.85 -4.64 -8.78
C TRP A 46 -12.14 -3.98 -8.26
N HIS A 47 -12.85 -3.18 -9.06
CA HIS A 47 -14.10 -2.52 -8.65
C HIS A 47 -15.15 -3.48 -8.06
N PHE A 48 -15.10 -4.77 -8.44
CA PHE A 48 -16.00 -5.80 -7.89
C PHE A 48 -15.85 -6.01 -6.38
N ILE A 49 -14.78 -5.51 -5.76
CA ILE A 49 -14.55 -5.60 -4.30
C ILE A 49 -15.68 -4.94 -3.52
N MET A 50 -16.38 -3.95 -4.10
CA MET A 50 -17.55 -3.29 -3.53
C MET A 50 -18.75 -4.21 -3.36
N LYS A 51 -18.76 -5.40 -3.99
CA LYS A 51 -19.78 -6.43 -3.73
C LYS A 51 -19.68 -7.02 -2.32
N SER A 52 -18.53 -6.87 -1.66
CA SER A 52 -18.37 -7.21 -0.25
C SER A 52 -18.98 -6.12 0.63
N ALA A 53 -20.07 -6.42 1.33
CA ALA A 53 -20.74 -5.46 2.20
C ALA A 53 -19.80 -4.88 3.29
N LYS A 54 -18.86 -5.69 3.80
CA LYS A 54 -17.87 -5.22 4.78
C LYS A 54 -16.92 -4.20 4.19
N TYR A 55 -16.44 -4.42 2.96
CA TYR A 55 -15.56 -3.48 2.28
C TYR A 55 -16.30 -2.17 1.96
N ALA A 56 -17.49 -2.28 1.35
CA ALA A 56 -18.33 -1.13 1.00
C ALA A 56 -18.68 -0.27 2.22
N ASN A 57 -19.07 -0.89 3.33
CA ASN A 57 -19.37 -0.17 4.58
C ASN A 57 -18.13 0.58 5.12
N ASN A 58 -16.93 -0.01 5.03
CA ASN A 58 -15.70 0.69 5.43
C ASN A 58 -15.37 1.85 4.49
N TYR A 59 -15.56 1.67 3.18
CA TYR A 59 -15.40 2.74 2.21
C TYR A 59 -16.30 3.92 2.54
N ASP A 60 -17.61 3.68 2.72
CA ASP A 60 -18.60 4.72 3.01
C ASP A 60 -18.31 5.41 4.36
N TYR A 61 -17.96 4.62 5.39
CA TYR A 61 -17.63 5.15 6.70
C TYR A 61 -16.39 6.05 6.65
N ASN A 62 -15.29 5.56 6.10
CA ASN A 62 -14.05 6.33 6.03
C ASN A 62 -14.22 7.59 5.16
N LYS A 63 -14.96 7.50 4.07
CA LYS A 63 -15.30 8.65 3.22
C LYS A 63 -16.05 9.72 4.01
N ALA A 64 -17.08 9.32 4.76
CA ALA A 64 -17.85 10.26 5.58
C ALA A 64 -16.98 10.94 6.64
N VAL A 65 -16.12 10.18 7.35
CA VAL A 65 -15.20 10.71 8.35
C VAL A 65 -14.24 11.73 7.75
N TYR A 66 -13.63 11.41 6.61
CA TYR A 66 -12.67 12.32 5.97
C TYR A 66 -13.32 13.57 5.42
N LEU A 67 -14.50 13.48 4.80
CA LEU A 67 -15.24 14.63 4.29
C LEU A 67 -15.72 15.56 5.45
N MET A 68 -16.16 14.97 6.56
CA MET A 68 -16.52 15.76 7.76
C MET A 68 -15.33 16.46 8.39
N SER A 69 -14.13 15.92 8.19
CA SER A 69 -12.87 16.50 8.67
C SER A 69 -12.20 17.42 7.63
N GLU A 70 -12.89 17.72 6.53
CA GLU A 70 -12.44 18.61 5.45
C GLU A 70 -11.12 18.19 4.79
N TYR A 71 -10.83 16.87 4.75
CA TYR A 71 -9.68 16.35 4.01
C TYR A 71 -9.96 16.30 2.51
N ASP A 72 -8.98 16.67 1.71
CA ASP A 72 -8.99 16.45 0.28
C ASP A 72 -8.81 14.97 -0.03
N LEU A 73 -9.70 14.41 -0.84
CA LEU A 73 -9.68 13.02 -1.27
C LEU A 73 -9.65 12.92 -2.78
N ILE A 74 -8.87 12.00 -3.29
CA ILE A 74 -8.92 11.56 -4.68
C ILE A 74 -9.52 10.15 -4.67
N GLU A 75 -10.57 9.87 -5.46
CA GLU A 75 -11.29 8.61 -5.38
C GLU A 75 -11.81 8.12 -6.73
N ASN A 76 -12.09 6.81 -6.83
CA ASN A 76 -12.66 6.19 -8.03
C ASN A 76 -13.95 5.38 -7.77
N GLY A 77 -14.59 5.57 -6.62
CA GLY A 77 -15.82 4.88 -6.22
C GLY A 77 -15.61 3.57 -5.47
N PHE A 78 -14.37 3.09 -5.30
CA PHE A 78 -14.06 1.91 -4.47
C PHE A 78 -12.73 2.02 -3.71
N LEU A 79 -11.92 3.01 -4.01
CA LEU A 79 -10.67 3.31 -3.32
C LEU A 79 -10.52 4.81 -3.18
N MET A 80 -10.07 5.25 -2.02
CA MET A 80 -9.72 6.63 -1.71
C MET A 80 -8.21 6.77 -1.55
N LEU A 81 -7.67 7.88 -2.04
CA LEU A 81 -6.31 8.32 -1.78
C LEU A 81 -6.37 9.57 -0.91
N LYS A 82 -5.62 9.57 0.18
CA LYS A 82 -5.50 10.70 1.12
C LYS A 82 -4.04 11.05 1.31
N GLU A 83 -3.69 12.31 1.19
CA GLU A 83 -2.35 12.76 1.57
C GLU A 83 -2.18 12.65 3.08
N ASP A 84 -1.20 11.85 3.53
CA ASP A 84 -0.94 11.59 4.94
C ASP A 84 0.49 11.09 5.16
N THR A 85 1.10 11.45 6.28
CA THR A 85 2.45 11.01 6.64
C THR A 85 2.50 9.64 7.31
N ASN A 86 1.38 9.13 7.82
CA ASN A 86 1.28 7.81 8.43
C ASN A 86 1.48 6.69 7.41
N TYR A 87 1.92 5.52 7.88
CA TYR A 87 2.10 4.33 7.04
C TYR A 87 0.85 3.47 6.93
N ALA A 88 0.08 3.33 8.00
CA ALA A 88 -1.09 2.46 8.07
C ALA A 88 -2.38 3.21 7.72
N SER A 89 -2.93 2.95 6.54
CA SER A 89 -4.24 3.45 6.13
C SER A 89 -5.37 2.47 6.48
N PRO A 90 -6.59 2.96 6.70
CA PRO A 90 -7.74 2.08 6.91
C PRO A 90 -8.19 1.42 5.61
N ILE A 91 -9.10 0.43 5.72
CA ILE A 91 -9.69 -0.27 4.58
C ILE A 91 -10.26 0.72 3.56
N ALA A 92 -10.11 0.40 2.29
CA ALA A 92 -10.56 1.19 1.14
C ALA A 92 -9.90 2.58 1.03
N THR A 93 -8.78 2.78 1.73
CA THR A 93 -7.97 3.99 1.65
C THR A 93 -6.52 3.63 1.43
N LEU A 94 -5.81 4.39 0.61
CA LEU A 94 -4.35 4.42 0.59
C LEU A 94 -3.89 5.81 0.99
N PHE A 95 -2.91 5.87 1.86
CA PHE A 95 -2.22 7.11 2.09
C PHE A 95 -1.21 7.35 0.97
N TYR A 96 -1.00 8.59 0.59
CA TYR A 96 0.08 8.92 -0.33
C TYR A 96 0.87 10.13 0.17
N GLU A 97 2.08 10.25 -0.32
CA GLU A 97 2.97 11.35 -0.04
C GLU A 97 3.85 11.62 -1.24
N PHE A 98 4.04 12.89 -1.54
CA PHE A 98 4.94 13.31 -2.60
C PHE A 98 6.39 13.27 -2.13
N TYR A 99 7.28 12.79 -2.99
CA TYR A 99 8.72 12.93 -2.79
C TYR A 99 9.33 13.78 -3.92
N GLU A 100 10.35 14.54 -3.60
CA GLU A 100 11.09 15.36 -4.55
C GLU A 100 12.41 14.68 -4.95
N ASP A 101 13.05 13.99 -4.02
CA ASP A 101 14.35 13.37 -4.18
C ASP A 101 14.36 11.93 -3.67
N LEU A 102 14.84 11.01 -4.53
CA LEU A 102 14.91 9.58 -4.21
C LEU A 102 15.89 9.26 -3.08
N GLU A 103 16.98 10.00 -2.95
CA GLU A 103 17.97 9.70 -1.90
C GLU A 103 17.42 10.08 -0.53
N SER A 104 16.73 11.20 -0.43
CA SER A 104 16.02 11.60 0.79
C SER A 104 14.93 10.59 1.16
N LEU A 105 14.18 10.09 0.18
CA LEU A 105 13.18 9.05 0.39
C LEU A 105 13.83 7.75 0.90
N LYS A 106 14.95 7.32 0.33
CA LYS A 106 15.69 6.12 0.79
C LYS A 106 16.14 6.25 2.24
N LEU A 107 16.67 7.41 2.61
CA LEU A 107 17.09 7.68 3.99
C LEU A 107 15.90 7.58 4.95
N ARG A 108 14.77 8.16 4.59
CA ARG A 108 13.54 8.09 5.38
C ARG A 108 13.03 6.66 5.51
N ILE A 109 12.87 5.92 4.42
CA ILE A 109 12.43 4.51 4.45
C ILE A 109 13.36 3.66 5.32
N LYS A 110 14.67 3.92 5.28
CA LYS A 110 15.63 3.23 6.13
C LYS A 110 15.47 3.60 7.62
N ALA A 111 15.20 4.85 7.92
CA ALA A 111 14.95 5.31 9.31
C ALA A 111 13.65 4.71 9.87
N ASP A 112 12.63 4.58 9.04
CA ASP A 112 11.28 4.09 9.41
C ASP A 112 11.13 2.56 9.22
N ALA A 113 12.22 1.83 8.96
CA ALA A 113 12.19 0.40 8.61
C ALA A 113 11.44 -0.48 9.62
N SER A 114 11.42 -0.10 10.91
CA SER A 114 10.67 -0.81 11.95
C SER A 114 9.14 -0.71 11.82
N GLN A 115 8.65 0.23 11.02
CA GLN A 115 7.23 0.46 10.76
C GLN A 115 6.77 -0.14 9.42
N ILE A 116 7.71 -0.66 8.61
CA ILE A 116 7.48 -1.10 7.24
C ILE A 116 7.70 -2.61 7.14
N GLN A 117 6.61 -3.36 6.95
CA GLN A 117 6.65 -4.81 6.80
C GLN A 117 7.29 -5.25 5.47
N CYS A 118 6.96 -4.58 4.38
CA CYS A 118 7.56 -4.80 3.08
C CYS A 118 7.52 -3.53 2.23
N LEU A 119 8.44 -3.42 1.31
CA LEU A 119 8.54 -2.33 0.35
C LEU A 119 8.34 -2.88 -1.06
N VAL A 120 7.34 -2.36 -1.76
CA VAL A 120 7.08 -2.71 -3.17
C VAL A 120 7.70 -1.63 -4.05
N SER A 121 8.66 -2.00 -4.86
CA SER A 121 9.33 -1.06 -5.75
C SER A 121 10.08 -1.79 -6.87
N LYS A 122 10.81 -1.01 -7.70
CA LYS A 122 11.67 -1.53 -8.75
C LYS A 122 12.99 -0.77 -8.76
N ASN A 123 14.07 -1.48 -8.48
CA ASN A 123 15.44 -0.93 -8.42
C ASN A 123 15.61 0.20 -7.37
N PHE A 124 14.84 0.17 -6.31
CA PHE A 124 14.94 1.15 -5.23
C PHE A 124 15.77 0.63 -4.05
N SER A 125 15.62 -0.66 -3.68
CA SER A 125 16.26 -1.28 -2.53
C SER A 125 16.62 -2.75 -2.82
N GLU A 126 17.62 -3.28 -2.13
CA GLU A 126 18.02 -4.70 -2.25
C GLU A 126 16.96 -5.68 -1.71
N ASN A 127 16.14 -5.24 -0.75
CA ASN A 127 15.10 -6.05 -0.09
C ASN A 127 13.69 -5.69 -0.54
N GLU A 128 13.54 -5.25 -1.79
CA GLU A 128 12.24 -4.91 -2.34
C GLU A 128 11.44 -6.13 -2.78
N VAL A 129 10.12 -6.01 -2.69
CA VAL A 129 9.16 -6.96 -3.24
C VAL A 129 8.72 -6.45 -4.60
N THR A 130 8.67 -7.33 -5.58
CA THR A 130 8.14 -6.98 -6.91
C THR A 130 6.64 -6.75 -6.86
N PHE A 131 6.13 -5.91 -7.76
CA PHE A 131 4.70 -5.64 -7.89
C PHE A 131 3.89 -6.93 -8.05
N GLY A 132 2.83 -7.10 -7.26
CA GLY A 132 1.95 -8.28 -7.24
C GLY A 132 2.44 -9.43 -6.38
N ALA A 133 3.55 -9.30 -5.66
CA ALA A 133 4.17 -10.40 -4.93
C ALA A 133 4.10 -10.27 -3.39
N THR A 134 3.47 -9.23 -2.84
CA THR A 134 3.43 -9.05 -1.39
C THR A 134 2.75 -10.19 -0.66
N GLN A 135 1.74 -10.81 -1.29
CA GLN A 135 0.97 -11.92 -0.71
C GLN A 135 1.54 -13.31 -1.07
N LEU A 136 2.76 -13.33 -1.64
CA LEU A 136 3.49 -14.54 -2.01
C LEU A 136 4.83 -14.63 -1.26
N PRO A 137 4.82 -14.63 0.10
CA PRO A 137 6.05 -14.68 0.88
C PRO A 137 6.81 -16.00 0.63
N LYS A 138 8.13 -15.92 0.67
CA LYS A 138 9.01 -17.09 0.68
C LYS A 138 9.05 -17.70 2.09
N LEU A 139 9.55 -18.92 2.22
CA LEU A 139 9.71 -19.58 3.53
C LEU A 139 10.66 -18.83 4.47
N SER A 140 11.56 -18.00 3.90
CA SER A 140 12.48 -17.14 4.64
C SER A 140 11.92 -15.77 5.01
N ASP A 141 10.71 -15.44 4.54
CA ASP A 141 10.06 -14.14 4.82
C ASP A 141 9.25 -14.28 6.12
N TYR A 142 9.93 -14.19 7.24
CA TYR A 142 9.31 -14.28 8.56
C TYR A 142 8.41 -13.07 8.85
N ALA A 143 7.32 -13.32 9.58
CA ALA A 143 6.47 -12.25 10.10
C ALA A 143 7.31 -11.33 11.02
N ASP A 144 7.21 -10.02 10.79
CA ASP A 144 7.97 -9.00 11.51
C ASP A 144 9.51 -9.17 11.47
N GLY A 145 10.00 -9.93 10.48
CA GLY A 145 11.43 -10.23 10.35
C GLY A 145 12.01 -11.13 11.43
N ILE A 146 11.17 -11.77 12.25
CA ILE A 146 11.59 -12.62 13.36
C ILE A 146 11.60 -14.09 12.93
N ASP A 147 12.79 -14.70 12.87
CA ASP A 147 12.92 -16.16 12.72
C ASP A 147 12.39 -16.86 13.96
N THR A 148 11.15 -17.34 13.89
CA THR A 148 10.45 -17.99 15.01
C THR A 148 11.16 -19.27 15.46
N VAL A 149 11.78 -20.01 14.54
CA VAL A 149 12.49 -21.25 14.88
C VAL A 149 13.77 -20.93 15.64
N ASP A 150 14.57 -19.98 15.12
CA ASP A 150 15.80 -19.53 15.79
C ASP A 150 15.48 -18.89 17.16
N PHE A 151 14.40 -18.15 17.28
CA PHE A 151 13.93 -17.60 18.54
C PHE A 151 13.60 -18.70 19.55
N LEU A 152 12.83 -19.72 19.14
CA LEU A 152 12.43 -20.83 20.05
C LEU A 152 13.61 -21.73 20.44
N LEU A 153 14.63 -21.86 19.59
CA LEU A 153 15.82 -22.65 19.92
C LEU A 153 16.77 -21.96 20.91
N LYS A 154 16.59 -20.68 21.16
CA LYS A 154 17.39 -19.87 22.10
C LYS A 154 16.75 -19.70 23.48
N ILE A 155 15.54 -20.22 23.67
CA ILE A 155 14.88 -20.30 24.98
C ILE A 155 15.27 -21.61 25.70
#